data_3c16a84f1eff18dde751e724dc014b67
#
_entry.id   3c16a84f1eff18dde751e724dc014b67
#
_cell.length_a   1.000
_cell.length_b   1.000
_cell.length_c   1.000
_cell.angle_alpha   90.00
_cell.angle_beta   90.00
_cell.angle_gamma   90.00
#
_symmetry.space_group_name_H-M   'P 1'
#
loop_
_entity.id
_entity.type
_entity.pdbx_description
1 polymer ?
#
loop_
_entity_poly.entity_id
_entity_poly.type
_entity_poly.pdbx_seq_one_letter_code
_entity_poly.pdbx_strand_id
1 'polypeptide(L)'
;MHLTPAFASGIAADVAPIDYGKVFLVSFLGAMFVALIAFSLRGLWLIFEKAGVEGWKSVIPVYHHVILTRLAGLSAWWTLPLLLVLPILKAQDKGAKLLCLLLLFLWWGWLCQRIAKRFGKGVGFGLGLTIPGTDLFFRTALAYDKSTYNPQP
;
A
#
# COMPACT_ATOMS: atom_id res chain seq x y z
N MET A 1 -17.23 57.51 -7.55
CA MET A 1 -16.01 56.88 -8.08
C MET A 1 -16.48 55.76 -9.06
N HIS A 2 -16.59 56.11 -10.37
CA HIS A 2 -17.04 55.16 -11.40
C HIS A 2 -15.83 54.31 -11.82
N LEU A 3 -15.85 53.03 -11.48
CA LEU A 3 -14.91 52.05 -12.03
C LEU A 3 -15.15 51.94 -13.53
N THR A 4 -14.13 52.24 -14.34
CA THR A 4 -14.20 52.18 -15.79
C THR A 4 -14.48 50.74 -16.27
N PRO A 5 -15.35 50.56 -17.25
CA PRO A 5 -15.73 49.20 -17.76
C PRO A 5 -14.55 48.38 -18.29
N ALA A 6 -13.44 49.02 -18.64
CA ALA A 6 -12.20 48.39 -19.06
C ALA A 6 -11.50 47.57 -17.93
N PHE A 7 -11.70 47.93 -16.66
CA PHE A 7 -11.10 47.19 -15.53
C PHE A 7 -11.86 45.90 -15.24
N ALA A 8 -13.19 45.90 -15.45
CA ALA A 8 -14.03 44.73 -15.27
C ALA A 8 -13.83 43.67 -16.39
N SER A 9 -13.53 44.10 -17.63
CA SER A 9 -13.28 43.19 -18.76
C SER A 9 -11.92 42.51 -18.68
N GLY A 10 -10.90 43.15 -18.07
CA GLY A 10 -9.57 42.56 -17.90
C GLY A 10 -9.52 41.41 -16.90
N ILE A 11 -10.34 41.46 -15.83
CA ILE A 11 -10.38 40.42 -14.80
C ILE A 11 -11.17 39.19 -15.29
N ALA A 12 -12.16 39.39 -16.15
CA ALA A 12 -12.98 38.30 -16.69
C ALA A 12 -12.30 37.48 -17.80
N ALA A 13 -11.28 38.07 -18.47
CA ALA A 13 -10.60 37.42 -19.59
C ALA A 13 -9.52 36.40 -19.22
N ASP A 14 -9.07 36.39 -17.96
CA ASP A 14 -7.92 35.57 -17.51
C ASP A 14 -8.33 34.28 -16.79
N VAL A 15 -9.64 34.03 -16.60
CA VAL A 15 -10.12 32.78 -16.00
C VAL A 15 -10.40 31.78 -17.12
N ALA A 16 -9.45 30.87 -17.35
CA ALA A 16 -9.68 29.77 -18.28
C ALA A 16 -10.95 29.00 -17.88
N PRO A 17 -11.83 28.63 -18.82
CA PRO A 17 -13.07 27.92 -18.51
C PRO A 17 -12.75 26.61 -17.80
N ILE A 18 -13.44 26.35 -16.67
CA ILE A 18 -13.28 25.13 -15.91
C ILE A 18 -13.76 23.96 -16.79
N ASP A 19 -12.84 23.06 -17.09
CA ASP A 19 -13.17 21.82 -17.80
C ASP A 19 -13.80 20.83 -16.79
N TYR A 20 -15.12 20.88 -16.71
CA TYR A 20 -15.88 20.01 -15.81
C TYR A 20 -15.67 18.52 -16.08
N GLY A 21 -15.32 18.14 -17.31
CA GLY A 21 -14.98 16.76 -17.66
C GLY A 21 -13.70 16.31 -16.95
N LYS A 22 -12.66 17.14 -16.98
CA LYS A 22 -11.41 16.84 -16.25
C LYS A 22 -11.62 16.83 -14.75
N VAL A 23 -12.36 17.79 -14.20
CA VAL A 23 -12.67 17.84 -12.76
C VAL A 23 -13.43 16.59 -12.35
N PHE A 24 -14.43 16.16 -13.08
CA PHE A 24 -15.17 14.93 -12.82
C PHE A 24 -14.26 13.70 -12.89
N LEU A 25 -13.43 13.57 -13.93
CA LEU A 25 -12.51 12.44 -14.07
C LEU A 25 -11.52 12.35 -12.92
N VAL A 26 -10.89 13.46 -12.56
CA VAL A 26 -9.92 13.51 -11.44
C VAL A 26 -10.61 13.17 -10.11
N SER A 27 -11.80 13.70 -9.87
CA SER A 27 -12.57 13.43 -8.64
C SER A 27 -13.00 11.97 -8.57
N PHE A 28 -13.45 11.39 -9.68
CA PHE A 28 -13.83 9.99 -9.77
C PHE A 28 -12.64 9.06 -9.52
N LEU A 29 -11.49 9.31 -10.16
CA LEU A 29 -10.26 8.55 -9.97
C LEU A 29 -9.75 8.69 -8.53
N GLY A 30 -9.84 9.89 -7.95
CA GLY A 30 -9.49 10.14 -6.54
C GLY A 30 -10.37 9.33 -5.58
N ALA A 31 -11.68 9.35 -5.79
CA ALA A 31 -12.61 8.58 -4.97
C ALA A 31 -12.37 7.06 -5.07
N MET A 32 -12.13 6.56 -6.29
CA MET A 32 -11.77 5.15 -6.52
C MET A 32 -10.47 4.77 -5.81
N PHE A 33 -9.45 5.65 -5.86
CA PHE A 33 -8.17 5.42 -5.20
C PHE A 33 -8.33 5.37 -3.67
N VAL A 34 -9.10 6.28 -3.09
CA VAL A 34 -9.42 6.28 -1.64
C VAL A 34 -10.16 4.99 -1.25
N ALA A 35 -11.13 4.57 -2.06
CA ALA A 35 -11.86 3.32 -1.82
C ALA A 35 -10.94 2.09 -1.84
N LEU A 36 -9.99 2.01 -2.78
CA LEU A 36 -8.99 0.94 -2.84
C LEU A 36 -8.08 0.92 -1.61
N ILE A 37 -7.65 2.09 -1.13
CA ILE A 37 -6.85 2.19 0.10
C ILE A 37 -7.66 1.69 1.31
N ALA A 38 -8.90 2.16 1.48
CA ALA A 38 -9.77 1.76 2.57
C ALA A 38 -10.03 0.24 2.56
N PHE A 39 -10.25 -0.33 1.38
CA PHE A 39 -10.43 -1.76 1.20
C PHE A 39 -9.17 -2.56 1.56
N SER A 40 -7.99 -2.08 1.15
CA SER A 40 -6.70 -2.70 1.49
C SER A 40 -6.44 -2.67 3.01
N LEU A 41 -6.70 -1.54 3.67
CA LEU A 41 -6.58 -1.41 5.12
C LEU A 41 -7.56 -2.33 5.86
N ARG A 42 -8.78 -2.46 5.37
CA ARG A 42 -9.77 -3.38 5.94
C ARG A 42 -9.31 -4.84 5.86
N GLY A 43 -8.69 -5.25 4.75
CA GLY A 43 -8.11 -6.58 4.60
C GLY A 43 -6.99 -6.84 5.63
N LEU A 44 -6.06 -5.89 5.79
CA LEU A 44 -5.00 -5.99 6.81
C LEU A 44 -5.55 -6.01 8.24
N TRP A 45 -6.57 -5.21 8.53
CA TRP A 45 -7.24 -5.17 9.82
C TRP A 45 -7.76 -6.56 10.21
N LEU A 46 -8.50 -7.21 9.32
CA LEU A 46 -9.05 -8.53 9.56
C LEU A 46 -7.96 -9.62 9.70
N ILE A 47 -6.88 -9.53 8.93
CA ILE A 47 -5.73 -10.45 9.05
C ILE A 47 -5.09 -10.30 10.43
N PHE A 48 -4.94 -9.09 10.95
CA PHE A 48 -4.37 -8.83 12.28
C PHE A 48 -5.30 -9.37 13.38
N GLU A 49 -6.61 -9.15 13.28
CA GLU A 49 -7.59 -9.72 14.22
C GLU A 49 -7.55 -11.25 14.22
N LYS A 50 -7.46 -11.90 13.04
CA LYS A 50 -7.27 -13.35 12.94
C LYS A 50 -6.01 -13.85 13.65
N ALA A 51 -4.97 -13.03 13.69
CA ALA A 51 -3.71 -13.34 14.34
C ALA A 51 -3.68 -12.94 15.83
N GLY A 52 -4.81 -12.49 16.39
CA GLY A 52 -4.92 -12.04 17.79
C GLY A 52 -4.26 -10.69 18.06
N VAL A 53 -4.03 -9.88 17.01
CA VAL A 53 -3.47 -8.53 17.10
C VAL A 53 -4.58 -7.51 16.85
N GLU A 54 -4.56 -6.41 17.60
CA GLU A 54 -5.53 -5.33 17.42
C GLU A 54 -5.48 -4.76 16.01
N GLY A 55 -6.61 -4.78 15.30
CA GLY A 55 -6.73 -4.42 13.88
C GLY A 55 -6.30 -2.98 13.56
N TRP A 56 -6.54 -2.01 14.46
CA TRP A 56 -6.18 -0.60 14.26
C TRP A 56 -4.67 -0.39 14.02
N LYS A 57 -3.83 -1.31 14.49
CA LYS A 57 -2.37 -1.28 14.27
C LYS A 57 -1.98 -1.42 12.80
N SER A 58 -2.90 -1.89 11.95
CA SER A 58 -2.71 -1.96 10.51
C SER A 58 -2.66 -0.58 9.83
N VAL A 59 -3.24 0.45 10.46
CA VAL A 59 -3.32 1.80 9.91
C VAL A 59 -2.00 2.57 10.05
N ILE A 60 -1.14 2.18 11.00
CA ILE A 60 0.15 2.86 11.23
C ILE A 60 1.19 2.32 10.24
N PRO A 61 1.70 3.13 9.27
CA PRO A 61 2.48 2.63 8.15
C PRO A 61 3.74 1.84 8.51
N VAL A 62 4.53 2.31 9.47
CA VAL A 62 5.75 1.61 9.89
C VAL A 62 5.42 0.42 10.80
N TYR A 63 4.45 0.60 11.68
CA TYR A 63 4.13 -0.38 12.70
C TYR A 63 3.48 -1.64 12.12
N HIS A 64 2.66 -1.51 11.07
CA HIS A 64 2.09 -2.69 10.42
C HIS A 64 3.16 -3.61 9.81
N HIS A 65 4.25 -3.07 9.27
CA HIS A 65 5.36 -3.90 8.78
C HIS A 65 6.07 -4.65 9.91
N VAL A 66 6.24 -4.01 11.07
CA VAL A 66 6.78 -4.70 12.27
C VAL A 66 5.87 -5.85 12.70
N ILE A 67 4.55 -5.65 12.65
CA ILE A 67 3.60 -6.73 12.98
C ILE A 67 3.67 -7.84 11.93
N LEU A 68 3.68 -7.51 10.63
CA LEU A 68 3.80 -8.51 9.56
C LEU A 68 5.08 -9.37 9.71
N THR A 69 6.21 -8.76 10.06
CA THR A 69 7.43 -9.53 10.34
C THR A 69 7.28 -10.45 11.55
N ARG A 70 6.61 -10.00 12.61
CA ARG A 70 6.30 -10.84 13.78
C ARG A 70 5.33 -11.97 13.43
N LEU A 71 4.30 -11.71 12.63
CA LEU A 71 3.38 -12.71 12.13
C LEU A 71 4.08 -13.76 11.26
N ALA A 72 5.11 -13.36 10.51
CA ALA A 72 5.97 -14.28 9.79
C ALA A 72 6.90 -15.12 10.71
N GLY A 73 6.87 -14.87 12.04
CA GLY A 73 7.73 -15.51 13.02
C GLY A 73 9.16 -14.98 13.01
N LEU A 74 9.33 -13.74 12.61
CA LEU A 74 10.62 -13.09 12.54
C LEU A 74 10.75 -12.03 13.63
N SER A 75 11.99 -11.71 14.00
CA SER A 75 12.28 -10.58 14.88
C SER A 75 11.91 -9.25 14.18
N ALA A 76 11.55 -8.23 14.95
CA ALA A 76 11.26 -6.87 14.44
C ALA A 76 12.43 -6.27 13.63
N TRP A 77 13.67 -6.70 13.88
CA TRP A 77 14.86 -6.29 13.13
C TRP A 77 14.79 -6.59 11.63
N TRP A 78 14.02 -7.61 11.24
CA TRP A 78 13.76 -7.94 9.83
C TRP A 78 12.91 -6.89 9.10
N THR A 79 12.46 -5.86 9.79
CA THR A 79 11.84 -4.68 9.16
C THR A 79 12.88 -3.68 8.64
N LEU A 80 14.15 -3.74 9.10
CA LEU A 80 15.21 -2.82 8.71
C LEU A 80 15.45 -2.72 7.19
N PRO A 81 15.36 -3.80 6.38
CA PRO A 81 15.51 -3.68 4.94
C PRO A 81 14.56 -2.66 4.31
N LEU A 82 13.41 -2.39 4.94
CA LEU A 82 12.47 -1.36 4.47
C LEU A 82 13.07 0.06 4.53
N LEU A 83 14.00 0.31 5.46
CA LEU A 83 14.70 1.60 5.57
C LEU A 83 15.64 1.86 4.38
N LEU A 84 16.05 0.80 3.66
CA LEU A 84 16.85 0.92 2.45
C LEU A 84 16.08 1.59 1.29
N VAL A 85 14.76 1.70 1.38
CA VAL A 85 13.95 2.43 0.40
C VAL A 85 14.38 3.89 0.30
N LEU A 86 14.71 4.54 1.42
CA LEU A 86 15.09 5.95 1.44
C LEU A 86 16.38 6.25 0.65
N PRO A 87 17.51 5.54 0.86
CA PRO A 87 18.70 5.75 0.05
C PRO A 87 18.52 5.31 -1.40
N ILE A 88 17.68 4.30 -1.68
CA ILE A 88 17.38 3.87 -3.04
C ILE A 88 16.70 4.99 -3.84
N LEU A 89 15.76 5.71 -3.24
CA LEU A 89 15.08 6.84 -3.88
C LEU A 89 16.05 7.97 -4.26
N LYS A 90 17.14 8.14 -3.49
CA LYS A 90 18.19 9.14 -3.70
C LYS A 90 19.33 8.65 -4.61
N ALA A 91 19.42 7.36 -4.88
CA ALA A 91 20.50 6.79 -5.69
C ALA A 91 20.44 7.34 -7.12
N GLN A 92 21.57 7.83 -7.61
CA GLN A 92 21.72 8.34 -8.99
C GLN A 92 22.02 7.21 -9.97
N ASP A 93 22.72 6.17 -9.52
CA ASP A 93 23.07 5.04 -10.36
C ASP A 93 21.88 4.10 -10.57
N LYS A 94 21.54 3.90 -11.86
CA LYS A 94 20.40 3.05 -12.26
C LYS A 94 20.62 1.58 -11.91
N GLY A 95 21.87 1.09 -12.03
CA GLY A 95 22.22 -0.30 -11.74
C GLY A 95 22.07 -0.62 -10.25
N ALA A 96 22.65 0.23 -9.40
CA ALA A 96 22.51 0.09 -7.94
C ALA A 96 21.04 0.17 -7.49
N LYS A 97 20.27 1.09 -8.08
CA LYS A 97 18.83 1.23 -7.80
C LYS A 97 18.06 -0.05 -8.15
N LEU A 98 18.30 -0.60 -9.33
CA LEU A 98 17.65 -1.83 -9.78
C LEU A 98 18.00 -3.03 -8.89
N LEU A 99 19.29 -3.19 -8.53
CA LEU A 99 19.74 -4.24 -7.64
C LEU A 99 19.06 -4.16 -6.25
N CYS A 100 19.03 -2.97 -5.67
CA CYS A 100 18.38 -2.78 -4.38
C CYS A 100 16.87 -3.05 -4.42
N LEU A 101 16.18 -2.63 -5.49
CA LEU A 101 14.76 -2.94 -5.69
C LEU A 101 14.53 -4.45 -5.83
N LEU A 102 15.40 -5.16 -6.54
CA LEU A 102 15.35 -6.61 -6.66
C LEU A 102 15.51 -7.30 -5.30
N LEU A 103 16.49 -6.87 -4.50
CA LEU A 103 16.73 -7.42 -3.17
C LEU A 103 15.53 -7.18 -2.24
N LEU A 104 14.95 -5.97 -2.27
CA LEU A 104 13.74 -5.67 -1.52
C LEU A 104 12.54 -6.52 -1.96
N PHE A 105 12.38 -6.74 -3.26
CA PHE A 105 11.31 -7.57 -3.80
C PHE A 105 11.46 -9.04 -3.37
N LEU A 106 12.67 -9.58 -3.42
CA LEU A 106 12.96 -10.94 -2.95
C LEU A 106 12.73 -11.09 -1.45
N TRP A 107 13.18 -10.10 -0.65
CA TRP A 107 12.94 -10.07 0.78
C TRP A 107 11.44 -10.01 1.09
N TRP A 108 10.69 -9.14 0.41
CA TRP A 108 9.25 -9.02 0.55
C TRP A 108 8.53 -10.33 0.18
N GLY A 109 8.92 -10.95 -0.94
CA GLY A 109 8.38 -12.24 -1.38
C GLY A 109 8.61 -13.34 -0.36
N TRP A 110 9.81 -13.41 0.21
CA TRP A 110 10.13 -14.35 1.26
C TRP A 110 9.28 -14.13 2.52
N LEU A 111 9.05 -12.88 2.93
CA LEU A 111 8.16 -12.53 4.03
C LEU A 111 6.72 -12.97 3.76
N CYS A 112 6.19 -12.68 2.57
CA CYS A 112 4.84 -13.08 2.15
C CYS A 112 4.67 -14.60 2.15
N GLN A 113 5.70 -15.36 1.74
CA GLN A 113 5.69 -16.82 1.78
C GLN A 113 5.59 -17.35 3.22
N ARG A 114 6.32 -16.74 4.15
CA ARG A 114 6.25 -17.13 5.56
C ARG A 114 4.88 -16.84 6.17
N ILE A 115 4.30 -15.68 5.87
CA ILE A 115 2.96 -15.33 6.31
C ILE A 115 1.95 -16.33 5.75
N ALA A 116 1.99 -16.64 4.44
CA ALA A 116 1.10 -17.60 3.81
C ALA A 116 1.16 -18.97 4.49
N LYS A 117 2.35 -19.49 4.78
CA LYS A 117 2.55 -20.74 5.52
C LYS A 117 1.90 -20.72 6.91
N ARG A 118 2.00 -19.61 7.64
CA ARG A 118 1.40 -19.47 8.97
C ARG A 118 -0.13 -19.51 8.96
N PHE A 119 -0.74 -19.19 7.82
CA PHE A 119 -2.17 -19.34 7.58
C PHE A 119 -2.54 -20.65 6.87
N GLY A 120 -1.60 -21.62 6.79
CA GLY A 120 -1.84 -22.90 6.15
C GLY A 120 -1.99 -22.83 4.63
N LYS A 121 -1.47 -21.75 3.99
CA LYS A 121 -1.55 -21.55 2.54
C LYS A 121 -0.29 -22.03 1.82
N GLY A 122 -0.49 -22.48 0.58
CA GLY A 122 0.61 -22.94 -0.27
C GLY A 122 1.46 -21.82 -0.86
N VAL A 123 2.56 -22.21 -1.54
CA VAL A 123 3.53 -21.30 -2.15
C VAL A 123 2.89 -20.35 -3.17
N GLY A 124 1.93 -20.85 -3.97
CA GLY A 124 1.22 -20.00 -4.95
C GLY A 124 0.46 -18.83 -4.32
N PHE A 125 -0.10 -19.05 -3.14
CA PHE A 125 -0.77 -17.99 -2.38
C PHE A 125 0.22 -16.92 -1.91
N GLY A 126 1.39 -17.33 -1.40
CA GLY A 126 2.44 -16.42 -0.99
C GLY A 126 3.00 -15.59 -2.15
N LEU A 127 3.13 -16.18 -3.35
CA LEU A 127 3.49 -15.46 -4.58
C LEU A 127 2.43 -14.42 -4.96
N GLY A 128 1.15 -14.77 -4.84
CA GLY A 128 0.06 -13.84 -5.08
C GLY A 128 0.06 -12.64 -4.13
N LEU A 129 0.49 -12.82 -2.88
CA LEU A 129 0.70 -11.73 -1.91
C LEU A 129 1.93 -10.86 -2.24
N THR A 130 2.89 -11.40 -3.01
CA THR A 130 4.14 -10.69 -3.33
C THR A 130 3.97 -9.71 -4.48
N ILE A 131 3.14 -10.05 -5.48
CA ILE A 131 3.00 -9.28 -6.71
C ILE A 131 2.09 -8.07 -6.45
N PRO A 132 2.56 -6.83 -6.69
CA PRO A 132 1.72 -5.63 -6.58
C PRO A 132 0.50 -5.72 -7.51
N GLY A 133 -0.68 -5.48 -6.98
CA GLY A 133 -1.95 -5.56 -7.71
C GLY A 133 -2.72 -6.86 -7.43
N THR A 134 -2.06 -8.01 -7.37
CA THR A 134 -2.72 -9.26 -6.94
C THR A 134 -2.76 -9.38 -5.42
N ASP A 135 -1.85 -8.73 -4.71
CA ASP A 135 -1.78 -8.74 -3.24
C ASP A 135 -3.11 -8.30 -2.60
N LEU A 136 -3.79 -7.31 -3.16
CA LEU A 136 -5.09 -6.85 -2.69
C LEU A 136 -6.12 -7.98 -2.70
N PHE A 137 -6.17 -8.77 -3.78
CA PHE A 137 -7.08 -9.91 -3.92
C PHE A 137 -6.72 -11.01 -2.92
N PHE A 138 -5.44 -11.38 -2.82
CA PHE A 138 -4.98 -12.44 -1.92
C PHE A 138 -5.09 -12.06 -0.43
N ARG A 139 -4.86 -10.78 -0.08
CA ARG A 139 -5.13 -10.27 1.27
C ARG A 139 -6.61 -10.36 1.62
N THR A 140 -7.48 -9.98 0.70
CA THR A 140 -8.93 -10.09 0.90
C THR A 140 -9.34 -11.55 1.04
N ALA A 141 -8.85 -12.44 0.18
CA ALA A 141 -9.09 -13.86 0.30
C ALA A 141 -8.64 -14.40 1.66
N LEU A 142 -7.45 -13.99 2.16
CA LEU A 142 -6.95 -14.38 3.47
C LEU A 142 -7.79 -13.80 4.62
N ALA A 143 -8.27 -12.56 4.46
CA ALA A 143 -9.08 -11.87 5.47
C ALA A 143 -10.43 -12.55 5.69
N TYR A 144 -11.07 -13.02 4.62
CA TYR A 144 -12.45 -13.53 4.66
C TYR A 144 -12.56 -15.05 4.65
N ASP A 145 -11.47 -15.77 4.39
CA ASP A 145 -11.50 -17.24 4.41
C ASP A 145 -11.53 -17.79 5.85
N LYS A 146 -11.72 -19.11 5.99
CA LYS A 146 -11.76 -19.82 7.28
C LYS A 146 -10.37 -20.19 7.82
N SER A 147 -9.28 -19.73 7.20
CA SER A 147 -7.93 -20.03 7.67
C SER A 147 -7.68 -19.43 9.05
N THR A 148 -7.04 -20.20 9.90
CA THR A 148 -6.61 -19.78 11.24
C THR A 148 -5.11 -19.53 11.24
N TYR A 149 -4.68 -18.53 12.01
CA TYR A 149 -3.26 -18.25 12.19
C TYR A 149 -2.63 -19.30 13.10
N ASN A 150 -1.54 -19.94 12.64
CA ASN A 150 -0.74 -20.85 13.46
C ASN A 150 0.62 -20.20 13.75
N PRO A 151 0.94 -19.89 15.01
CA PRO A 151 2.23 -19.31 15.38
C PRO A 151 3.41 -20.26 15.21
N GLN A 152 3.15 -21.58 15.14
CA GLN A 152 4.16 -22.62 14.92
C GLN A 152 3.76 -23.40 13.66
N PRO A 153 4.34 -23.11 12.50
CA PRO A 153 4.08 -23.83 11.26
C PRO A 153 4.87 -25.14 11.24
#